data_78039684d8b97a4660beedd9cb6ba1f9
#
_entry.id   78039684d8b97a4660beedd9cb6ba1f9
#
_cell.length_a   1.000
_cell.length_b   1.000
_cell.length_c   1.000
_cell.angle_alpha   90.00
_cell.angle_beta   90.00
_cell.angle_gamma   90.00
#
_symmetry.space_group_name_H-M   'P 1'
#
loop_
_entity.id
_entity.type
_entity.pdbx_description
1 polymer ?
#
loop_
_entity_poly.entity_id
_entity_poly.type
_entity_poly.pdbx_seq_one_letter_code
_entity_poly.pdbx_strand_id
1 'polypeptide(L)'
;MNVTIDPHSGFCFGVVYAIEVAERELKNSGMLYCLGDIVHNNMEVNRLKRMGLVIINHDDLKDLYNCKVLIRAHGEPPETYQVALKNNIKLIDASCPIVLHLQNVIHQGFQEMQEISGQIVIYGKEGHAEVNGLKGQTNGTAIVIGDENDLHKIDFSRPIRFYSQTTKSVEGFNKIVKIIEEKMREFSLNGKINFEWNDSICRQVSNRSGQLREFAAKFDAVIFVSG
;
A
#
# COMPACT_ATOMS: atom_id res chain seq x y z
N MET A 1 -23.84 9.65 -32.21
CA MET A 1 -22.88 8.87 -31.39
C MET A 1 -23.21 9.16 -29.94
N ASN A 2 -23.48 8.15 -29.14
CA ASN A 2 -23.67 8.31 -27.69
C ASN A 2 -22.37 8.01 -26.99
N VAL A 3 -21.93 8.91 -26.08
CA VAL A 3 -20.72 8.73 -25.28
C VAL A 3 -21.13 8.58 -23.83
N THR A 4 -20.62 7.53 -23.17
CA THR A 4 -20.89 7.25 -21.76
C THR A 4 -19.56 7.07 -21.05
N ILE A 5 -19.41 7.67 -19.86
CA ILE A 5 -18.23 7.50 -19.02
C ILE A 5 -18.52 6.37 -18.03
N ASP A 6 -17.58 5.45 -17.86
CA ASP A 6 -17.68 4.40 -16.84
C ASP A 6 -17.75 5.04 -15.45
N PRO A 7 -18.85 4.82 -14.68
CA PRO A 7 -19.02 5.41 -13.35
C PRO A 7 -18.00 4.88 -12.32
N HIS A 8 -17.32 3.77 -12.63
CA HIS A 8 -16.26 3.19 -11.80
C HIS A 8 -14.85 3.62 -12.23
N SER A 9 -14.73 4.50 -13.26
CA SER A 9 -13.46 5.05 -13.71
C SER A 9 -12.88 6.08 -12.73
N GLY A 10 -11.61 6.44 -12.92
CA GLY A 10 -10.92 7.45 -12.11
C GLY A 10 -10.17 6.89 -10.90
N PHE A 11 -9.74 7.78 -10.03
CA PHE A 11 -9.00 7.42 -8.80
C PHE A 11 -9.91 6.80 -7.75
N CYS A 12 -9.37 5.94 -6.89
CA CYS A 12 -10.09 5.46 -5.72
C CYS A 12 -10.24 6.57 -4.67
N PHE A 13 -11.16 6.38 -3.71
CA PHE A 13 -11.45 7.40 -2.69
C PHE A 13 -10.20 7.82 -1.89
N GLY A 14 -9.28 6.89 -1.59
CA GLY A 14 -8.06 7.21 -0.84
C GLY A 14 -7.12 8.14 -1.62
N VAL A 15 -7.00 7.96 -2.94
CA VAL A 15 -6.23 8.85 -3.81
C VAL A 15 -6.93 10.20 -3.97
N VAL A 16 -8.25 10.20 -4.19
CA VAL A 16 -9.04 11.45 -4.28
C VAL A 16 -8.88 12.28 -3.02
N TYR A 17 -9.03 11.66 -1.85
CA TYR A 17 -8.84 12.33 -0.56
C TYR A 17 -7.45 12.95 -0.41
N ALA A 18 -6.39 12.23 -0.78
CA ALA A 18 -5.02 12.75 -0.70
C ALA A 18 -4.82 13.98 -1.62
N ILE A 19 -5.39 13.95 -2.82
CA ILE A 19 -5.37 15.07 -3.76
C ILE A 19 -6.12 16.29 -3.19
N GLU A 20 -7.32 16.09 -2.65
CA GLU A 20 -8.14 17.15 -2.06
C GLU A 20 -7.44 17.81 -0.85
N VAL A 21 -6.79 17.01 -0.01
CA VAL A 21 -5.99 17.49 1.12
C VAL A 21 -4.83 18.34 0.59
N ALA A 22 -4.10 17.87 -0.42
CA ALA A 22 -2.99 18.62 -1.03
C ALA A 22 -3.46 19.94 -1.60
N GLU A 23 -4.55 19.96 -2.37
CA GLU A 23 -5.12 21.17 -2.95
C GLU A 23 -5.53 22.19 -1.89
N ARG A 24 -6.18 21.72 -0.83
CA ARG A 24 -6.60 22.60 0.29
C ARG A 24 -5.40 23.24 0.97
N GLU A 25 -4.35 22.46 1.25
CA GLU A 25 -3.13 22.99 1.87
C GLU A 25 -2.38 23.94 0.93
N LEU A 26 -2.30 23.63 -0.36
CA LEU A 26 -1.67 24.49 -1.38
C LEU A 26 -2.42 25.83 -1.55
N LYS A 27 -3.74 25.83 -1.53
CA LYS A 27 -4.54 27.07 -1.56
C LYS A 27 -4.28 27.96 -0.35
N ASN A 28 -3.99 27.35 0.81
CA ASN A 28 -3.77 28.10 2.06
C ASN A 28 -2.34 28.61 2.22
N SER A 29 -1.34 27.88 1.72
CA SER A 29 0.08 28.15 1.98
C SER A 29 0.92 28.46 0.73
N GLY A 30 0.40 28.22 -0.48
CA GLY A 30 1.11 28.41 -1.74
C GLY A 30 2.21 27.38 -2.00
N MET A 31 2.67 26.65 -0.98
CA MET A 31 3.69 25.60 -1.09
C MET A 31 3.42 24.47 -0.10
N LEU A 32 3.68 23.22 -0.53
CA LEU A 32 3.57 22.02 0.30
C LEU A 32 4.58 20.99 -0.15
N TYR A 33 5.35 20.45 0.78
CA TYR A 33 6.17 19.26 0.53
C TYR A 33 5.30 18.01 0.54
N CYS A 34 5.61 17.04 -0.34
CA CYS A 34 4.94 15.74 -0.39
C CYS A 34 5.99 14.63 -0.42
N LEU A 35 5.90 13.68 0.49
CA LEU A 35 6.85 12.58 0.59
C LEU A 35 6.55 11.52 -0.48
N GLY A 36 7.29 11.61 -1.59
CA GLY A 36 7.09 10.84 -2.82
C GLY A 36 5.89 11.32 -3.67
N ASP A 37 5.72 10.71 -4.83
CA ASP A 37 4.64 11.08 -5.76
C ASP A 37 3.27 10.80 -5.13
N ILE A 38 2.41 11.81 -5.11
CA ILE A 38 1.08 11.73 -4.48
C ILE A 38 0.19 10.65 -5.13
N VAL A 39 0.37 10.45 -6.43
CA VAL A 39 -0.34 9.46 -7.24
C VAL A 39 0.53 9.02 -8.41
N HIS A 40 0.34 7.79 -8.90
CA HIS A 40 1.02 7.29 -10.09
C HIS A 40 0.35 7.81 -11.38
N ASN A 41 0.28 9.13 -11.52
CA ASN A 41 -0.25 9.82 -12.70
C ASN A 41 0.51 11.13 -12.91
N ASN A 42 1.36 11.16 -13.93
CA ASN A 42 2.24 12.29 -14.20
C ASN A 42 1.51 13.60 -14.50
N MET A 43 0.33 13.52 -15.14
CA MET A 43 -0.47 14.71 -15.44
C MET A 43 -0.96 15.36 -14.17
N GLU A 44 -1.46 14.56 -13.22
CA GLU A 44 -1.96 15.03 -11.94
C GLU A 44 -0.83 15.54 -11.04
N VAL A 45 0.29 14.82 -10.96
CA VAL A 45 1.48 15.27 -10.24
C VAL A 45 1.97 16.61 -10.79
N ASN A 46 2.04 16.78 -12.12
CA ASN A 46 2.46 18.04 -12.75
C ASN A 46 1.45 19.18 -12.52
N ARG A 47 0.16 18.87 -12.42
CA ARG A 47 -0.87 19.85 -12.08
C ARG A 47 -0.65 20.40 -10.66
N LEU A 48 -0.44 19.51 -9.69
CA LEU A 48 -0.19 19.89 -8.30
C LEU A 48 1.17 20.61 -8.12
N LYS A 49 2.21 20.18 -8.86
CA LYS A 49 3.51 20.91 -8.88
C LYS A 49 3.34 22.36 -9.34
N ARG A 50 2.52 22.62 -10.36
CA ARG A 50 2.21 24.01 -10.79
C ARG A 50 1.46 24.81 -9.73
N MET A 51 0.76 24.16 -8.80
CA MET A 51 0.13 24.79 -7.64
C MET A 51 1.08 24.99 -6.47
N GLY A 52 2.33 24.51 -6.54
CA GLY A 52 3.34 24.65 -5.50
C GLY A 52 3.66 23.37 -4.72
N LEU A 53 3.23 22.18 -5.19
CA LEU A 53 3.64 20.91 -4.59
C LEU A 53 5.10 20.61 -4.90
N VAL A 54 5.89 20.34 -3.87
CA VAL A 54 7.30 19.94 -3.98
C VAL A 54 7.44 18.49 -3.55
N ILE A 55 7.80 17.61 -4.48
CA ILE A 55 8.05 16.20 -4.17
C ILE A 55 9.43 16.06 -3.54
N ILE A 56 9.48 15.36 -2.41
CA ILE A 56 10.68 15.05 -1.65
C ILE A 56 10.81 13.54 -1.43
N ASN A 57 11.99 13.07 -1.14
CA ASN A 57 12.26 11.71 -0.68
C ASN A 57 12.56 11.66 0.83
N HIS A 58 12.83 10.46 1.37
CA HIS A 58 13.12 10.28 2.80
C HIS A 58 14.46 10.89 3.23
N ASP A 59 15.43 11.04 2.33
CA ASP A 59 16.69 11.69 2.67
C ASP A 59 16.49 13.21 2.73
N ASP A 60 15.76 13.78 1.77
CA ASP A 60 15.37 15.19 1.83
C ASP A 60 14.59 15.53 3.11
N LEU A 61 13.72 14.60 3.57
CA LEU A 61 12.93 14.79 4.80
C LEU A 61 13.81 14.99 6.05
N LYS A 62 14.97 14.33 6.10
CA LYS A 62 15.90 14.43 7.23
C LYS A 62 16.52 15.83 7.35
N ASP A 63 16.63 16.53 6.23
CA ASP A 63 17.24 17.85 6.13
C ASP A 63 16.22 19.00 6.22
N LEU A 64 14.92 18.70 6.28
CA LEU A 64 13.86 19.68 6.44
C LEU A 64 13.54 19.94 7.91
N TYR A 65 13.19 21.20 8.22
CA TYR A 65 12.81 21.65 9.57
C TYR A 65 11.69 22.69 9.51
N ASN A 66 10.83 22.71 10.53
CA ASN A 66 9.79 23.74 10.72
C ASN A 66 8.90 23.95 9.48
N CYS A 67 8.54 22.90 8.78
CA CYS A 67 7.72 22.96 7.56
C CYS A 67 6.53 22.00 7.62
N LYS A 68 5.69 22.04 6.58
CA LYS A 68 4.59 21.09 6.40
C LYS A 68 4.97 20.05 5.34
N VAL A 69 4.71 18.77 5.65
CA VAL A 69 4.92 17.66 4.72
C VAL A 69 3.66 16.81 4.65
N LEU A 70 3.18 16.55 3.44
CA LEU A 70 2.05 15.66 3.17
C LEU A 70 2.54 14.21 3.13
N ILE A 71 1.87 13.36 3.89
CA ILE A 71 1.91 11.90 3.72
C ILE A 71 0.79 11.49 2.78
N ARG A 72 1.15 10.78 1.71
CA ARG A 72 0.24 10.33 0.67
C ARG A 72 -0.58 9.10 1.09
N ALA A 73 -1.53 8.68 0.25
CA ALA A 73 -2.46 7.58 0.52
C ALA A 73 -1.80 6.23 0.87
N HIS A 74 -0.53 6.02 0.52
CA HIS A 74 0.21 4.77 0.76
C HIS A 74 0.64 4.57 2.23
N GLY A 75 0.52 5.60 3.08
CA GLY A 75 1.06 5.57 4.43
C GLY A 75 2.59 5.57 4.47
N GLU A 76 3.13 5.65 5.67
CA GLU A 76 4.58 5.70 5.90
C GLU A 76 4.97 4.78 7.08
N PRO A 77 6.23 4.35 7.17
CA PRO A 77 6.72 3.60 8.33
C PRO A 77 6.84 4.50 9.56
N PRO A 78 6.88 3.91 10.79
CA PRO A 78 6.99 4.67 12.04
C PRO A 78 8.18 5.62 12.10
N GLU A 79 9.29 5.30 11.46
CA GLU A 79 10.51 6.11 11.42
C GLU A 79 10.28 7.48 10.78
N THR A 80 9.40 7.56 9.78
CA THR A 80 9.03 8.83 9.12
C THR A 80 8.40 9.80 10.13
N TYR A 81 7.51 9.30 10.99
CA TYR A 81 6.87 10.11 12.03
C TYR A 81 7.87 10.56 13.10
N GLN A 82 8.85 9.72 13.45
CA GLN A 82 9.92 10.06 14.40
C GLN A 82 10.82 11.18 13.85
N VAL A 83 11.22 11.09 12.57
CA VAL A 83 12.01 12.15 11.91
C VAL A 83 11.24 13.46 11.89
N ALA A 84 9.96 13.42 11.53
CA ALA A 84 9.11 14.60 11.49
C ALA A 84 8.99 15.27 12.88
N LEU A 85 8.80 14.47 13.94
CA LEU A 85 8.73 14.98 15.30
C LEU A 85 10.05 15.64 15.73
N LYS A 86 11.19 14.98 15.47
CA LYS A 86 12.53 15.48 15.81
C LYS A 86 12.83 16.81 15.11
N ASN A 87 12.40 16.97 13.87
CA ASN A 87 12.67 18.14 13.03
C ASN A 87 11.59 19.23 13.09
N ASN A 88 10.61 19.11 14.01
CA ASN A 88 9.47 20.01 14.12
C ASN A 88 8.71 20.17 12.79
N ILE A 89 8.55 19.08 12.04
CA ILE A 89 7.79 19.02 10.79
C ILE A 89 6.33 18.73 11.12
N LYS A 90 5.43 19.55 10.61
CA LYS A 90 4.00 19.32 10.69
C LYS A 90 3.58 18.35 9.58
N LEU A 91 3.30 17.09 9.94
CA LEU A 91 2.75 16.14 8.99
C LEU A 91 1.27 16.43 8.73
N ILE A 92 0.92 16.42 7.45
CA ILE A 92 -0.46 16.41 6.95
C ILE A 92 -0.70 15.00 6.45
N ASP A 93 -1.31 14.18 7.29
CA ASP A 93 -1.50 12.77 6.97
C ASP A 93 -2.75 12.54 6.12
N ALA A 94 -2.55 12.17 4.86
CA ALA A 94 -3.59 11.80 3.92
C ALA A 94 -3.55 10.30 3.57
N SER A 95 -3.02 9.48 4.47
CA SER A 95 -2.98 8.02 4.30
C SER A 95 -4.40 7.46 4.17
N CYS A 96 -4.54 6.48 3.28
CA CYS A 96 -5.80 5.78 3.11
C CYS A 96 -6.18 5.01 4.38
N PRO A 97 -7.41 5.15 4.90
CA PRO A 97 -7.83 4.41 6.10
C PRO A 97 -7.67 2.89 6.01
N ILE A 98 -7.82 2.32 4.80
CA ILE A 98 -7.60 0.87 4.57
C ILE A 98 -6.13 0.52 4.79
N VAL A 99 -5.21 1.36 4.32
CA VAL A 99 -3.76 1.16 4.51
C VAL A 99 -3.39 1.31 5.98
N LEU A 100 -3.90 2.35 6.66
CA LEU A 100 -3.66 2.54 8.11
C LEU A 100 -4.18 1.38 8.94
N HIS A 101 -5.37 0.87 8.61
CA HIS A 101 -5.92 -0.31 9.28
C HIS A 101 -4.99 -1.52 9.08
N LEU A 102 -4.53 -1.76 7.85
CA LEU A 102 -3.60 -2.86 7.55
C LEU A 102 -2.27 -2.71 8.31
N GLN A 103 -1.71 -1.51 8.38
CA GLN A 103 -0.51 -1.24 9.17
C GLN A 103 -0.71 -1.63 10.64
N ASN A 104 -1.84 -1.25 11.25
CA ASN A 104 -2.17 -1.60 12.63
C ASN A 104 -2.32 -3.12 12.83
N VAL A 105 -2.99 -3.80 11.91
CA VAL A 105 -3.18 -5.28 11.98
C VAL A 105 -1.83 -5.99 11.83
N ILE A 106 -0.95 -5.52 10.95
CA ILE A 106 0.40 -6.09 10.80
C ILE A 106 1.23 -5.84 12.06
N HIS A 107 1.16 -4.65 12.64
CA HIS A 107 1.87 -4.33 13.88
C HIS A 107 1.46 -5.26 15.02
N GLN A 108 0.15 -5.46 15.24
CA GLN A 108 -0.36 -6.39 16.24
C GLN A 108 0.07 -7.84 15.95
N GLY A 109 -0.08 -8.29 14.70
CA GLY A 109 0.37 -9.61 14.29
C GLY A 109 1.86 -9.82 14.47
N PHE A 110 2.67 -8.79 14.28
CA PHE A 110 4.10 -8.85 14.52
C PHE A 110 4.43 -9.07 16.01
N GLN A 111 3.76 -8.34 16.91
CA GLN A 111 3.94 -8.53 18.35
C GLN A 111 3.62 -9.97 18.77
N GLU A 112 2.49 -10.52 18.32
CA GLU A 112 2.10 -11.89 18.63
C GLU A 112 3.07 -12.93 18.02
N MET A 113 3.56 -12.69 16.79
CA MET A 113 4.53 -13.60 16.15
C MET A 113 5.91 -13.57 16.84
N GLN A 114 6.32 -12.45 17.43
CA GLN A 114 7.57 -12.39 18.22
C GLN A 114 7.55 -13.34 19.41
N GLU A 115 6.42 -13.48 20.12
CA GLU A 115 6.29 -14.35 21.29
C GLU A 115 6.51 -15.84 20.96
N ILE A 116 6.17 -16.25 19.74
CA ILE A 116 6.26 -17.64 19.29
C ILE A 116 7.35 -17.87 18.25
N SER A 117 8.27 -16.93 18.07
CA SER A 117 9.31 -16.97 17.05
C SER A 117 8.77 -17.15 15.63
N GLY A 118 7.59 -16.62 15.36
CA GLY A 118 6.92 -16.67 14.04
C GLY A 118 7.49 -15.66 13.04
N GLN A 119 6.89 -15.62 11.86
CA GLN A 119 7.27 -14.76 10.75
C GLN A 119 6.07 -13.96 10.24
N ILE A 120 6.34 -12.71 9.84
CA ILE A 120 5.38 -11.91 9.04
C ILE A 120 5.81 -12.01 7.59
N VAL A 121 4.89 -12.41 6.72
CA VAL A 121 5.09 -12.49 5.28
C VAL A 121 4.11 -11.57 4.59
N ILE A 122 4.59 -10.73 3.65
CA ILE A 122 3.78 -9.76 2.91
C ILE A 122 3.86 -10.05 1.42
N TYR A 123 2.74 -10.40 0.81
CA TYR A 123 2.60 -10.51 -0.63
C TYR A 123 2.50 -9.10 -1.23
N GLY A 124 3.58 -8.60 -1.80
CA GLY A 124 3.70 -7.23 -2.27
C GLY A 124 4.86 -7.04 -3.24
N LYS A 125 5.00 -5.83 -3.74
CA LYS A 125 6.14 -5.44 -4.58
C LYS A 125 7.21 -4.82 -3.69
N GLU A 126 8.38 -5.44 -3.61
CA GLU A 126 9.52 -4.88 -2.84
C GLU A 126 9.84 -3.45 -3.34
N GLY A 127 10.09 -2.54 -2.40
CA GLY A 127 10.35 -1.13 -2.67
C GLY A 127 9.10 -0.28 -2.99
N HIS A 128 7.93 -0.86 -3.10
CA HIS A 128 6.70 -0.07 -3.22
C HIS A 128 6.40 0.68 -1.93
N ALA A 129 5.95 1.93 -2.02
CA ALA A 129 5.72 2.80 -0.87
C ALA A 129 4.83 2.19 0.21
N GLU A 130 3.69 1.61 -0.17
CA GLU A 130 2.81 0.91 0.75
C GLU A 130 3.53 -0.24 1.45
N VAL A 131 4.28 -1.06 0.70
CA VAL A 131 5.02 -2.21 1.27
C VAL A 131 6.11 -1.76 2.23
N ASN A 132 6.80 -0.65 1.94
CA ASN A 132 7.76 -0.05 2.87
C ASN A 132 7.09 0.38 4.18
N GLY A 133 5.91 1.00 4.10
CA GLY A 133 5.10 1.35 5.27
C GLY A 133 4.66 0.13 6.09
N LEU A 134 4.24 -0.95 5.42
CA LEU A 134 3.85 -2.22 6.06
C LEU A 134 5.06 -2.90 6.72
N LYS A 135 6.20 -2.97 6.02
CA LYS A 135 7.44 -3.55 6.52
C LYS A 135 7.98 -2.81 7.74
N GLY A 136 7.83 -1.49 7.76
CA GLY A 136 8.18 -0.65 8.92
C GLY A 136 7.42 -1.03 10.19
N GLN A 137 6.19 -1.53 10.10
CA GLN A 137 5.41 -2.00 11.26
C GLN A 137 5.99 -3.24 11.94
N THR A 138 6.97 -3.87 11.31
CA THR A 138 7.65 -5.09 11.78
C THR A 138 9.14 -4.86 12.06
N ASN A 139 9.56 -3.62 12.33
CA ASN A 139 10.96 -3.23 12.46
C ASN A 139 11.82 -3.68 11.25
N GLY A 140 11.24 -3.71 10.06
CA GLY A 140 11.91 -4.13 8.83
C GLY A 140 12.09 -5.63 8.64
N THR A 141 11.61 -6.48 9.56
CA THR A 141 11.86 -7.94 9.55
C THR A 141 10.88 -8.73 8.69
N ALA A 142 9.77 -8.15 8.26
CA ALA A 142 8.80 -8.83 7.40
C ALA A 142 9.45 -9.30 6.09
N ILE A 143 9.12 -10.53 5.70
CA ILE A 143 9.54 -11.14 4.44
C ILE A 143 8.59 -10.67 3.34
N VAL A 144 9.11 -9.99 2.33
CA VAL A 144 8.31 -9.55 1.17
C VAL A 144 8.48 -10.55 0.03
N ILE A 145 7.36 -11.01 -0.51
CA ILE A 145 7.31 -11.89 -1.66
C ILE A 145 6.48 -11.27 -2.79
N GLY A 146 7.06 -11.19 -3.98
CA GLY A 146 6.41 -10.64 -5.18
C GLY A 146 5.56 -11.68 -5.91
N ASP A 147 6.04 -12.93 -5.92
CA ASP A 147 5.44 -14.09 -6.55
C ASP A 147 5.98 -15.41 -5.93
N GLU A 148 5.70 -16.54 -6.59
CA GLU A 148 6.10 -17.88 -6.13
C GLU A 148 7.62 -18.11 -6.10
N ASN A 149 8.40 -17.38 -6.91
CA ASN A 149 9.85 -17.53 -6.95
C ASN A 149 10.50 -17.03 -5.65
N ASP A 150 9.82 -16.15 -4.93
CA ASP A 150 10.28 -15.60 -3.66
C ASP A 150 10.02 -16.49 -2.44
N LEU A 151 9.28 -17.60 -2.60
CA LEU A 151 8.90 -18.49 -1.50
C LEU A 151 10.10 -19.14 -0.80
N HIS A 152 11.27 -19.21 -1.46
CA HIS A 152 12.51 -19.67 -0.85
C HIS A 152 13.01 -18.81 0.32
N LYS A 153 12.47 -17.57 0.47
CA LYS A 153 12.78 -16.66 1.58
C LYS A 153 12.08 -17.04 2.90
N ILE A 154 11.05 -17.90 2.82
CA ILE A 154 10.18 -18.29 3.94
C ILE A 154 10.72 -19.55 4.60
N ASP A 155 10.79 -19.55 5.93
CA ASP A 155 11.05 -20.77 6.71
C ASP A 155 9.72 -21.46 7.07
N PHE A 156 9.35 -22.49 6.33
CA PHE A 156 8.09 -23.20 6.50
C PHE A 156 7.99 -24.06 7.77
N SER A 157 9.07 -24.18 8.53
CA SER A 157 9.06 -24.88 9.84
C SER A 157 8.54 -23.98 10.98
N ARG A 158 8.43 -22.68 10.75
CA ARG A 158 8.04 -21.67 11.74
C ARG A 158 6.61 -21.20 11.54
N PRO A 159 5.94 -20.69 12.60
CA PRO A 159 4.64 -20.02 12.46
C PRO A 159 4.68 -18.89 11.45
N ILE A 160 3.62 -18.74 10.64
CA ILE A 160 3.52 -17.69 9.60
C ILE A 160 2.23 -16.92 9.77
N ARG A 161 2.32 -15.58 9.74
CA ARG A 161 1.21 -14.68 9.49
C ARG A 161 1.39 -14.00 8.14
N PHE A 162 0.40 -14.16 7.26
CA PHE A 162 0.48 -13.76 5.86
C PHE A 162 -0.50 -12.65 5.53
N TYR A 163 0.00 -11.58 4.92
CA TYR A 163 -0.75 -10.39 4.51
C TYR A 163 -0.51 -10.07 3.04
N SER A 164 -1.34 -9.20 2.47
CA SER A 164 -1.16 -8.71 1.11
C SER A 164 -1.09 -7.19 1.06
N GLN A 165 -0.27 -6.65 0.16
CA GLN A 165 -0.41 -5.28 -0.31
C GLN A 165 -1.81 -5.08 -0.89
N THR A 166 -2.46 -3.96 -0.60
CA THR A 166 -3.87 -3.71 -0.91
C THR A 166 -4.21 -3.77 -2.41
N THR A 167 -3.22 -3.64 -3.27
CA THR A 167 -3.36 -3.58 -4.74
C THR A 167 -2.94 -4.86 -5.48
N LYS A 168 -2.63 -5.94 -4.76
CA LYS A 168 -2.31 -7.24 -5.40
C LYS A 168 -3.58 -7.96 -5.88
N SER A 169 -3.40 -9.00 -6.70
CA SER A 169 -4.53 -9.81 -7.20
C SER A 169 -5.01 -10.82 -6.18
N VAL A 170 -6.33 -11.00 -6.08
CA VAL A 170 -6.97 -12.00 -5.21
C VAL A 170 -6.58 -13.43 -5.63
N GLU A 171 -6.49 -13.69 -6.94
CA GLU A 171 -6.09 -14.99 -7.47
C GLU A 171 -4.66 -15.34 -7.06
N GLY A 172 -3.72 -14.36 -7.22
CA GLY A 172 -2.32 -14.54 -6.81
C GLY A 172 -2.19 -14.77 -5.31
N PHE A 173 -2.94 -14.02 -4.50
CA PHE A 173 -2.98 -14.21 -3.05
C PHE A 173 -3.44 -15.62 -2.68
N ASN A 174 -4.59 -16.05 -3.19
CA ASN A 174 -5.14 -17.39 -2.91
C ASN A 174 -4.23 -18.53 -3.38
N LYS A 175 -3.53 -18.33 -4.50
CA LYS A 175 -2.55 -19.31 -4.99
C LYS A 175 -1.38 -19.44 -4.02
N ILE A 176 -0.83 -18.33 -3.54
CA ILE A 176 0.29 -18.33 -2.59
C ILE A 176 -0.14 -18.92 -1.24
N VAL A 177 -1.34 -18.62 -0.74
CA VAL A 177 -1.89 -19.23 0.48
C VAL A 177 -1.85 -20.74 0.39
N LYS A 178 -2.37 -21.34 -0.70
CA LYS A 178 -2.36 -22.79 -0.90
C LYS A 178 -0.95 -23.37 -0.89
N ILE A 179 -0.01 -22.74 -1.58
CA ILE A 179 1.38 -23.23 -1.64
C ILE A 179 2.04 -23.17 -0.25
N ILE A 180 1.81 -22.10 0.51
CA ILE A 180 2.35 -21.99 1.87
C ILE A 180 1.76 -23.10 2.75
N GLU A 181 0.44 -23.32 2.72
CA GLU A 181 -0.21 -24.40 3.48
C GLU A 181 0.36 -25.77 3.14
N GLU A 182 0.52 -26.09 1.85
CA GLU A 182 1.08 -27.36 1.40
C GLU A 182 2.50 -27.55 1.92
N LYS A 183 3.36 -26.54 1.73
CA LYS A 183 4.75 -26.60 2.18
C LYS A 183 4.87 -26.72 3.70
N MET A 184 4.09 -25.97 4.47
CA MET A 184 4.12 -26.09 5.94
C MET A 184 3.68 -27.46 6.43
N ARG A 185 2.73 -28.13 5.74
CA ARG A 185 2.33 -29.52 6.07
C ARG A 185 3.46 -30.50 5.85
N GLU A 186 4.32 -30.31 4.85
CA GLU A 186 5.51 -31.16 4.61
C GLU A 186 6.50 -31.11 5.78
N PHE A 187 6.61 -29.96 6.46
CA PHE A 187 7.47 -29.78 7.64
C PHE A 187 6.81 -30.21 8.95
N SER A 188 5.51 -30.46 8.96
CA SER A 188 4.77 -30.77 10.18
C SER A 188 4.71 -32.28 10.45
N LEU A 189 5.27 -32.73 11.58
CA LEU A 189 5.29 -34.15 11.98
C LEU A 189 3.89 -34.69 12.32
N ASN A 190 2.93 -33.83 12.67
CA ASN A 190 1.59 -34.23 13.10
C ASN A 190 0.46 -33.59 12.27
N GLY A 191 0.80 -32.98 11.15
CA GLY A 191 -0.13 -32.31 10.25
C GLY A 191 -0.72 -30.99 10.78
N LYS A 192 -0.35 -30.54 12.00
CA LYS A 192 -0.76 -29.25 12.53
C LYS A 192 0.20 -28.15 12.05
N ILE A 193 -0.35 -27.12 11.43
CA ILE A 193 0.40 -25.96 11.00
C ILE A 193 -0.10 -24.71 11.76
N ASN A 194 0.81 -23.79 12.09
CA ASN A 194 0.47 -22.49 12.63
C ASN A 194 0.59 -21.46 11.50
N PHE A 195 -0.47 -21.35 10.70
CA PHE A 195 -0.57 -20.47 9.55
C PHE A 195 -1.87 -19.69 9.62
N GLU A 196 -1.74 -18.38 9.68
CA GLU A 196 -2.86 -17.45 9.60
C GLU A 196 -2.64 -16.49 8.45
N TRP A 197 -3.70 -16.17 7.72
CA TRP A 197 -3.64 -15.20 6.63
C TRP A 197 -4.80 -14.20 6.72
N ASN A 198 -4.53 -13.02 6.21
CA ASN A 198 -5.49 -11.92 6.13
C ASN A 198 -5.56 -11.43 4.69
N ASP A 199 -6.72 -11.58 4.05
CA ASP A 199 -6.99 -11.00 2.73
C ASP A 199 -7.19 -9.50 2.88
N SER A 200 -6.08 -8.77 2.83
CA SER A 200 -6.00 -7.31 2.95
C SER A 200 -6.13 -6.57 1.61
N ILE A 201 -6.51 -7.27 0.54
CA ILE A 201 -6.68 -6.68 -0.80
C ILE A 201 -7.89 -5.73 -0.81
N CYS A 202 -7.67 -4.52 -1.29
CA CYS A 202 -8.72 -3.50 -1.38
C CYS A 202 -9.77 -3.87 -2.43
N ARG A 203 -11.03 -4.06 -1.99
CA ARG A 203 -12.14 -4.42 -2.89
C ARG A 203 -12.46 -3.35 -3.93
N GLN A 204 -12.20 -2.09 -3.65
CA GLN A 204 -12.33 -1.03 -4.65
C GLN A 204 -11.35 -1.17 -5.83
N VAL A 205 -10.18 -1.78 -5.57
CA VAL A 205 -9.18 -2.03 -6.62
C VAL A 205 -9.46 -3.36 -7.30
N SER A 206 -9.69 -4.44 -6.54
CA SER A 206 -9.87 -5.79 -7.09
C SER A 206 -11.14 -5.94 -7.92
N ASN A 207 -12.22 -5.23 -7.58
CA ASN A 207 -13.49 -5.31 -8.32
C ASN A 207 -13.47 -4.55 -9.66
N ARG A 208 -12.50 -3.66 -9.89
CA ARG A 208 -12.43 -2.83 -11.10
C ARG A 208 -12.38 -3.65 -12.40
N SER A 209 -11.63 -4.74 -12.41
CA SER A 209 -11.52 -5.58 -13.62
C SER A 209 -12.86 -6.18 -14.03
N GLY A 210 -13.68 -6.65 -13.08
CA GLY A 210 -15.02 -7.14 -13.31
C GLY A 210 -15.94 -6.04 -13.81
N GLN A 211 -15.98 -4.91 -13.11
CA GLN A 211 -16.80 -3.75 -13.46
C GLN A 211 -16.46 -3.20 -14.86
N LEU A 212 -15.16 -3.12 -15.21
CA LEU A 212 -14.73 -2.67 -16.51
C LEU A 212 -15.18 -3.63 -17.63
N ARG A 213 -15.11 -4.96 -17.40
CA ARG A 213 -15.61 -5.96 -18.37
C ARG A 213 -17.11 -5.83 -18.57
N GLU A 214 -17.88 -5.66 -17.50
CA GLU A 214 -19.32 -5.47 -17.55
C GLU A 214 -19.70 -4.18 -18.26
N PHE A 215 -18.94 -3.10 -18.03
CA PHE A 215 -19.13 -1.83 -18.75
C PHE A 215 -18.81 -2.00 -20.23
N ALA A 216 -17.64 -2.54 -20.57
CA ALA A 216 -17.18 -2.71 -21.94
C ALA A 216 -18.12 -3.55 -22.79
N ALA A 217 -18.77 -4.58 -22.21
CA ALA A 217 -19.70 -5.45 -22.90
C ALA A 217 -20.99 -4.74 -23.37
N LYS A 218 -21.26 -3.51 -22.92
CA LYS A 218 -22.47 -2.74 -23.26
C LYS A 218 -22.28 -1.80 -24.47
N PHE A 219 -21.07 -1.68 -25.00
CA PHE A 219 -20.70 -0.69 -26.01
C PHE A 219 -19.95 -1.30 -27.17
N ASP A 220 -20.15 -0.74 -28.38
CA ASP A 220 -19.50 -1.17 -29.61
C ASP A 220 -17.98 -0.83 -29.62
N ALA A 221 -17.59 0.21 -28.91
CA ALA A 221 -16.20 0.66 -28.78
C ALA A 221 -15.93 1.23 -27.39
N VAL A 222 -14.74 0.96 -26.87
CA VAL A 222 -14.26 1.49 -25.57
C VAL A 222 -12.96 2.22 -25.79
N ILE A 223 -12.89 3.47 -25.29
CA ILE A 223 -11.66 4.24 -25.26
C ILE A 223 -11.13 4.22 -23.82
N PHE A 224 -9.95 3.68 -23.61
CA PHE A 224 -9.29 3.67 -22.33
C PHE A 224 -8.25 4.80 -22.28
N VAL A 225 -8.44 5.73 -21.33
CA VAL A 225 -7.50 6.85 -21.09
C VAL A 225 -6.78 6.57 -19.79
N SER A 226 -5.45 6.46 -19.86
CA SER A 226 -4.59 6.33 -18.69
C SER A 226 -3.62 7.50 -18.60
N GLY A 227 -3.22 7.86 -17.40
CA GLY A 227 -2.19 8.88 -17.13
C GLY A 227 -0.91 8.25 -16.63
#